data_c3e37a4ee68c8bab8e4e135c64a72e60
#
_entry.id   c3e37a4ee68c8bab8e4e135c64a72e60
#
_cell.length_a   1.000
_cell.length_b   1.000
_cell.length_c   1.000
_cell.angle_alpha   90.00
_cell.angle_beta   90.00
_cell.angle_gamma   90.00
#
_symmetry.space_group_name_H-M   'P 1'
#
loop_
_entity.id
_entity.type
_entity.pdbx_description
1 polymer ?
#
loop_
_entity_poly.entity_id
_entity_poly.type
_entity_poly.pdbx_seq_one_letter_code
_entity_poly.pdbx_strand_id
1 'polypeptide(L)'
;MKKYSPFGLGILILLMISLSQLAIGQKSEVEPLSKLVKVTVYTDRAMIEKEALLSVTKGENVVRISGITPNLLDQTVQVSLMGQNDLAISEVTVEETYLKKADHPEMVKLQTRLTNLISQINELTNQIGVISSSSDFLKKVNPFPQNLKVSIADIEAHTRFLEKTLSVNFDRMALLDTKVKKLNEEKVALENELAAFNSGNNKSKTIVIHLLSLSGKSNVKLGFTYLTTQAGWSSLYEARGDLSTSKIDLNYFTSIWQSTGEDWSDVNMEISTAKPFIYGNIPQLTPWYVDLFTPRLFRSQSLVASDNGGAPNVMMAKAASPVEEKEFEETAIQEENTSFTFVLPRKVDIISDGQPHRVQDAVTLSEMTAVGRASRV
;
A
#
# COMPACT_ATOMS: atom_id res chain seq x y z
N MET A 1 -85.04 -16.32 10.50
CA MET A 1 -84.15 -15.53 9.60
C MET A 1 -83.03 -14.91 10.43
N LYS A 2 -81.82 -15.51 10.40
CA LYS A 2 -80.68 -15.01 11.11
C LYS A 2 -79.89 -14.02 10.19
N LYS A 3 -79.85 -12.72 10.63
CA LYS A 3 -79.09 -11.66 9.95
C LYS A 3 -77.58 -11.88 10.24
N TYR A 4 -76.78 -12.19 9.23
CA TYR A 4 -75.32 -12.19 9.34
C TYR A 4 -74.81 -10.75 9.27
N SER A 5 -74.07 -10.31 10.30
CA SER A 5 -73.46 -9.01 10.39
C SER A 5 -72.28 -8.91 9.40
N PRO A 6 -72.19 -7.85 8.59
CA PRO A 6 -71.11 -7.67 7.61
C PRO A 6 -69.72 -7.35 8.24
N PHE A 7 -69.66 -7.23 9.58
CA PHE A 7 -68.43 -6.85 10.29
C PHE A 7 -67.36 -7.96 10.35
N GLY A 8 -67.73 -9.24 10.22
CA GLY A 8 -66.80 -10.37 10.27
C GLY A 8 -65.98 -10.60 9.02
N LEU A 9 -66.50 -10.17 7.85
CA LEU A 9 -65.82 -10.42 6.57
C LEU A 9 -64.69 -9.41 6.31
N GLY A 10 -64.80 -8.18 6.83
CA GLY A 10 -63.77 -7.13 6.70
C GLY A 10 -62.51 -7.42 7.50
N ILE A 11 -62.65 -8.02 8.69
CA ILE A 11 -61.50 -8.38 9.56
C ILE A 11 -60.71 -9.55 9.00
N LEU A 12 -61.35 -10.54 8.35
CA LEU A 12 -60.69 -11.67 7.74
C LEU A 12 -59.86 -11.26 6.49
N ILE A 13 -60.33 -10.31 5.70
CA ILE A 13 -59.63 -9.79 4.52
C ILE A 13 -58.43 -8.91 4.96
N LEU A 14 -58.55 -8.13 6.03
CA LEU A 14 -57.44 -7.32 6.57
C LEU A 14 -56.33 -8.21 7.17
N LEU A 15 -56.66 -9.36 7.75
CA LEU A 15 -55.67 -10.33 8.28
C LEU A 15 -54.94 -11.07 7.15
N MET A 16 -55.59 -11.33 6.02
CA MET A 16 -54.96 -11.96 4.85
C MET A 16 -53.98 -11.01 4.12
N ILE A 17 -54.22 -9.69 4.13
CA ILE A 17 -53.31 -8.70 3.52
C ILE A 17 -52.07 -8.47 4.38
N SER A 18 -52.15 -8.63 5.71
CA SER A 18 -51.00 -8.49 6.60
C SER A 18 -50.03 -9.68 6.56
N LEU A 19 -50.45 -10.86 6.07
CA LEU A 19 -49.58 -12.04 5.92
C LEU A 19 -48.80 -12.06 4.62
N SER A 20 -49.11 -11.23 3.63
CA SER A 20 -48.42 -11.21 2.33
C SER A 20 -47.22 -10.30 2.28
N GLN A 21 -46.92 -9.55 3.34
CA GLN A 21 -45.74 -8.65 3.41
C GLN A 21 -44.48 -9.30 4.02
N LEU A 22 -44.48 -10.58 4.36
CA LEU A 22 -43.31 -11.23 5.01
C LEU A 22 -42.42 -12.04 4.07
N ALA A 23 -42.46 -11.77 2.78
CA ALA A 23 -41.58 -12.44 1.80
C ALA A 23 -40.70 -11.44 1.02
N ILE A 24 -40.32 -10.33 1.65
CA ILE A 24 -39.15 -9.59 1.17
C ILE A 24 -37.95 -10.40 1.65
N GLY A 25 -37.27 -11.06 0.71
CA GLY A 25 -36.07 -11.83 1.00
C GLY A 25 -35.12 -11.00 1.87
N GLN A 26 -34.92 -11.42 3.09
CA GLN A 26 -34.02 -10.76 4.02
C GLN A 26 -32.61 -10.92 3.46
N LYS A 27 -32.09 -9.86 2.85
CA LYS A 27 -30.70 -9.78 2.38
C LYS A 27 -29.83 -9.76 3.63
N SER A 28 -29.10 -10.83 3.86
CA SER A 28 -28.19 -10.93 5.00
C SER A 28 -26.86 -10.27 4.62
N GLU A 29 -26.45 -9.26 5.36
CA GLU A 29 -25.15 -8.61 5.20
C GLU A 29 -24.18 -9.16 6.25
N VAL A 30 -22.99 -9.58 5.82
CA VAL A 30 -21.97 -10.20 6.66
C VAL A 30 -20.64 -9.49 6.40
N GLU A 31 -19.99 -9.03 7.45
CA GLU A 31 -18.67 -8.40 7.39
C GLU A 31 -17.64 -9.22 8.18
N PRO A 32 -17.04 -10.25 7.57
CA PRO A 32 -16.09 -11.12 8.24
C PRO A 32 -14.70 -10.48 8.30
N LEU A 33 -13.96 -10.77 9.36
CA LEU A 33 -12.54 -10.46 9.44
C LEU A 33 -11.76 -11.39 8.49
N SER A 34 -10.91 -10.81 7.67
CA SER A 34 -10.03 -11.55 6.78
C SER A 34 -8.63 -11.69 7.38
N LYS A 35 -8.01 -12.84 7.14
CA LYS A 35 -6.63 -13.14 7.54
C LYS A 35 -5.75 -13.26 6.30
N LEU A 36 -4.60 -12.61 6.32
CA LEU A 36 -3.56 -12.77 5.31
C LEU A 36 -2.91 -14.16 5.46
N VAL A 37 -2.86 -14.93 4.38
CA VAL A 37 -2.34 -16.30 4.37
C VAL A 37 -1.01 -16.35 3.64
N LYS A 38 -0.94 -15.70 2.46
CA LYS A 38 0.21 -15.80 1.57
C LYS A 38 0.37 -14.50 0.78
N VAL A 39 1.63 -14.17 0.50
CA VAL A 39 2.00 -13.06 -0.39
C VAL A 39 2.99 -13.57 -1.42
N THR A 40 2.70 -13.35 -2.71
CA THR A 40 3.65 -13.57 -3.79
C THR A 40 4.12 -12.21 -4.31
N VAL A 41 5.40 -11.89 -4.09
CA VAL A 41 5.98 -10.61 -4.49
C VAL A 41 6.60 -10.75 -5.87
N TYR A 42 6.16 -9.91 -6.81
CA TYR A 42 6.74 -9.74 -8.13
C TYR A 42 7.70 -8.55 -8.14
N THR A 43 8.32 -8.27 -9.27
CA THR A 43 9.30 -7.16 -9.36
C THR A 43 8.68 -5.77 -9.17
N ASP A 44 7.38 -5.59 -9.46
CA ASP A 44 6.67 -4.30 -9.47
C ASP A 44 5.31 -4.32 -8.76
N ARG A 45 4.91 -5.45 -8.18
CA ARG A 45 3.61 -5.66 -7.52
C ARG A 45 3.63 -6.85 -6.59
N ALA A 46 2.51 -7.07 -5.87
CA ALA A 46 2.33 -8.28 -5.08
C ALA A 46 0.94 -8.89 -5.30
N MET A 47 0.85 -10.20 -5.25
CA MET A 47 -0.40 -10.95 -5.15
C MET A 47 -0.64 -11.30 -3.70
N ILE A 48 -1.77 -10.86 -3.19
CA ILE A 48 -2.21 -11.06 -1.82
C ILE A 48 -3.26 -12.17 -1.80
N GLU A 49 -3.08 -13.15 -0.93
CA GLU A 49 -4.04 -14.23 -0.69
C GLU A 49 -4.55 -14.16 0.74
N LYS A 50 -5.85 -13.98 0.89
CA LYS A 50 -6.53 -13.88 2.19
C LYS A 50 -7.64 -14.91 2.31
N GLU A 51 -7.97 -15.23 3.54
CA GLU A 51 -9.08 -16.10 3.90
C GLU A 51 -9.97 -15.41 4.92
N ALA A 52 -11.28 -15.71 4.84
CA ALA A 52 -12.26 -15.27 5.81
C ALA A 52 -13.18 -16.43 6.18
N LEU A 53 -13.63 -16.46 7.43
CA LEU A 53 -14.65 -17.38 7.92
C LEU A 53 -15.95 -16.61 8.09
N LEU A 54 -17.03 -17.13 7.51
CA LEU A 54 -18.33 -16.47 7.54
C LEU A 54 -19.47 -17.47 7.77
N SER A 55 -20.60 -16.96 8.19
CA SER A 55 -21.83 -17.71 8.29
C SER A 55 -22.84 -17.14 7.31
N VAL A 56 -23.47 -18.00 6.53
CA VAL A 56 -24.47 -17.62 5.53
C VAL A 56 -25.83 -18.16 5.89
N THR A 57 -26.87 -17.38 5.59
CA THR A 57 -28.27 -17.81 5.69
C THR A 57 -28.75 -18.35 4.34
N LYS A 58 -29.85 -19.09 4.36
CA LYS A 58 -30.50 -19.54 3.13
C LYS A 58 -30.98 -18.33 2.32
N GLY A 59 -30.68 -18.33 1.03
CA GLY A 59 -31.00 -17.22 0.12
C GLY A 59 -29.80 -16.35 -0.25
N GLU A 60 -30.06 -15.09 -0.52
CA GLU A 60 -29.04 -14.11 -0.91
C GLU A 60 -28.31 -13.57 0.32
N ASN A 61 -26.98 -13.61 0.28
CA ASN A 61 -26.10 -13.05 1.29
C ASN A 61 -25.14 -12.07 0.61
N VAL A 62 -24.87 -10.95 1.25
CA VAL A 62 -23.86 -9.98 0.81
C VAL A 62 -22.71 -9.99 1.80
N VAL A 63 -21.55 -10.38 1.33
CA VAL A 63 -20.33 -10.39 2.13
C VAL A 63 -19.50 -9.17 1.76
N ARG A 64 -19.18 -8.35 2.76
CA ARG A 64 -18.35 -7.16 2.60
C ARG A 64 -17.02 -7.37 3.30
N ILE A 65 -15.93 -7.29 2.56
CA ILE A 65 -14.58 -7.39 3.10
C ILE A 65 -13.96 -6.01 3.03
N SER A 66 -14.01 -5.31 4.15
CA SER A 66 -13.51 -3.93 4.29
C SER A 66 -12.02 -3.90 4.58
N GLY A 67 -11.43 -2.69 4.54
CA GLY A 67 -10.05 -2.45 4.93
C GLY A 67 -9.02 -3.00 3.95
N ILE A 68 -9.39 -3.16 2.68
CA ILE A 68 -8.46 -3.58 1.63
C ILE A 68 -7.67 -2.36 1.12
N THR A 69 -6.42 -2.60 0.77
CA THR A 69 -5.52 -1.57 0.22
C THR A 69 -6.15 -0.77 -0.92
N PRO A 70 -5.99 0.57 -0.95
CA PRO A 70 -6.46 1.37 -2.08
C PRO A 70 -5.71 1.04 -3.39
N ASN A 71 -4.52 0.46 -3.27
CA ASN A 71 -3.65 0.09 -4.39
C ASN A 71 -4.02 -1.25 -5.05
N LEU A 72 -5.13 -1.88 -4.61
CA LEU A 72 -5.69 -3.09 -5.22
C LEU A 72 -6.11 -2.81 -6.67
N LEU A 73 -5.77 -3.73 -7.58
CA LEU A 73 -6.20 -3.73 -8.97
C LEU A 73 -7.54 -4.46 -9.10
N ASP A 74 -8.64 -3.72 -9.25
CA ASP A 74 -10.02 -4.23 -9.14
C ASP A 74 -10.31 -5.45 -10.01
N GLN A 75 -9.77 -5.47 -11.21
CA GLN A 75 -10.00 -6.53 -12.20
C GLN A 75 -9.28 -7.85 -11.88
N THR A 76 -8.39 -7.83 -10.86
CA THR A 76 -7.60 -9.00 -10.47
C THR A 76 -8.19 -9.75 -9.28
N VAL A 77 -9.30 -9.26 -8.74
CA VAL A 77 -9.97 -9.90 -7.60
C VAL A 77 -10.56 -11.24 -8.05
N GLN A 78 -10.11 -12.30 -7.40
CA GLN A 78 -10.64 -13.64 -7.57
C GLN A 78 -11.12 -14.15 -6.23
N VAL A 79 -12.30 -14.77 -6.21
CA VAL A 79 -12.95 -15.28 -5.00
C VAL A 79 -13.24 -16.75 -5.18
N SER A 80 -12.97 -17.55 -4.16
CA SER A 80 -13.21 -18.99 -4.14
C SER A 80 -13.88 -19.43 -2.84
N LEU A 81 -14.78 -20.41 -2.95
CA LEU A 81 -15.44 -21.06 -1.81
C LEU A 81 -14.80 -22.42 -1.60
N MET A 82 -14.14 -22.63 -0.48
CA MET A 82 -13.45 -23.88 -0.21
C MET A 82 -14.41 -24.96 0.31
N GLY A 83 -14.57 -26.03 -0.48
CA GLY A 83 -15.29 -27.24 -0.06
C GLY A 83 -16.81 -27.10 0.07
N GLN A 84 -17.45 -26.18 -0.67
CA GLN A 84 -18.88 -25.91 -0.57
C GLN A 84 -19.58 -26.01 -1.94
N ASN A 85 -20.43 -27.05 -2.12
CA ASN A 85 -21.17 -27.25 -3.38
C ASN A 85 -22.54 -26.57 -3.41
N ASP A 86 -23.06 -26.13 -2.23
CA ASP A 86 -24.42 -25.55 -2.10
C ASP A 86 -24.39 -24.01 -2.09
N LEU A 87 -23.21 -23.41 -2.37
CA LEU A 87 -23.00 -21.97 -2.43
C LEU A 87 -22.56 -21.58 -3.83
N ALA A 88 -23.13 -20.52 -4.36
CA ALA A 88 -22.74 -19.94 -5.63
C ALA A 88 -22.36 -18.46 -5.44
N ILE A 89 -21.27 -18.05 -6.05
CA ILE A 89 -20.90 -16.63 -6.16
C ILE A 89 -21.66 -16.10 -7.37
N SER A 90 -22.52 -15.11 -7.17
CA SER A 90 -23.28 -14.49 -8.26
C SER A 90 -22.59 -13.24 -8.81
N GLU A 91 -21.94 -12.46 -7.96
CA GLU A 91 -21.26 -11.23 -8.35
C GLU A 91 -20.12 -10.90 -7.37
N VAL A 92 -19.05 -10.30 -7.90
CA VAL A 92 -17.96 -9.74 -7.11
C VAL A 92 -17.69 -8.34 -7.62
N THR A 93 -17.78 -7.34 -6.74
CA THR A 93 -17.52 -5.95 -7.06
C THR A 93 -16.54 -5.34 -6.07
N VAL A 94 -15.87 -4.27 -6.47
CA VAL A 94 -14.96 -3.51 -5.61
C VAL A 94 -15.49 -2.09 -5.48
N GLU A 95 -15.74 -1.68 -4.25
CA GLU A 95 -16.20 -0.34 -3.92
C GLU A 95 -15.05 0.46 -3.30
N GLU A 96 -14.86 1.71 -3.73
CA GLU A 96 -13.98 2.63 -3.00
C GLU A 96 -14.71 3.18 -1.78
N THR A 97 -14.09 3.04 -0.63
CA THR A 97 -14.60 3.58 0.64
C THR A 97 -13.63 4.63 1.14
N TYR A 98 -14.12 5.80 1.44
CA TYR A 98 -13.32 6.80 2.13
C TYR A 98 -13.33 6.49 3.63
N LEU A 99 -12.18 6.11 4.17
CA LEU A 99 -12.03 5.91 5.61
C LEU A 99 -12.32 7.23 6.32
N LYS A 100 -13.30 7.23 7.19
CA LYS A 100 -13.42 8.31 8.16
C LYS A 100 -12.15 8.28 9.00
N LYS A 101 -11.47 9.43 9.13
CA LYS A 101 -10.19 9.59 9.85
C LYS A 101 -10.13 8.91 11.24
N ALA A 102 -11.28 8.54 11.80
CA ALA A 102 -11.41 7.95 13.13
C ALA A 102 -11.20 6.45 13.21
N ASP A 103 -11.19 5.72 12.09
CA ASP A 103 -11.29 4.25 12.10
C ASP A 103 -9.96 3.52 11.93
N HIS A 104 -8.85 4.25 11.68
CA HIS A 104 -7.54 3.63 11.55
C HIS A 104 -6.85 3.51 12.91
N PRO A 105 -6.63 2.30 13.45
CA PRO A 105 -6.11 2.12 14.82
C PRO A 105 -4.73 2.75 15.05
N GLU A 106 -3.87 2.78 14.04
CA GLU A 106 -2.57 3.45 14.13
C GLU A 106 -2.71 4.96 14.18
N MET A 107 -3.57 5.55 13.37
CA MET A 107 -3.84 6.97 13.43
C MET A 107 -4.38 7.38 14.81
N VAL A 108 -5.27 6.59 15.39
CA VAL A 108 -5.79 6.83 16.75
C VAL A 108 -4.65 6.79 17.78
N LYS A 109 -3.73 5.83 17.66
CA LYS A 109 -2.53 5.76 18.53
C LYS A 109 -1.63 6.98 18.38
N LEU A 110 -1.32 7.39 17.15
CA LEU A 110 -0.49 8.57 16.87
C LEU A 110 -1.16 9.85 17.39
N GLN A 111 -2.46 10.02 17.18
CA GLN A 111 -3.21 11.16 17.71
C GLN A 111 -3.26 11.19 19.23
N THR A 112 -3.43 10.03 19.87
CA THR A 112 -3.39 9.92 21.34
C THR A 112 -2.01 10.28 21.88
N ARG A 113 -0.94 9.80 21.23
CA ARG A 113 0.44 10.14 21.60
C ARG A 113 0.71 11.64 21.44
N LEU A 114 0.24 12.25 20.33
CA LEU A 114 0.38 13.68 20.09
C LEU A 114 -0.36 14.51 21.14
N THR A 115 -1.58 14.12 21.52
CA THR A 115 -2.36 14.78 22.56
C THR A 115 -1.65 14.72 23.92
N ASN A 116 -1.11 13.57 24.27
CA ASN A 116 -0.36 13.40 25.52
C ASN A 116 0.92 14.26 25.53
N LEU A 117 1.63 14.34 24.40
CA LEU A 117 2.83 15.15 24.27
C LEU A 117 2.52 16.64 24.40
N ILE A 118 1.44 17.13 23.77
CA ILE A 118 0.97 18.51 23.92
C ILE A 118 0.63 18.82 25.37
N SER A 119 -0.04 17.89 26.07
CA SER A 119 -0.35 18.07 27.49
C SER A 119 0.91 18.20 28.37
N GLN A 120 1.93 17.42 28.10
CA GLN A 120 3.22 17.51 28.81
C GLN A 120 3.93 18.85 28.53
N ILE A 121 3.95 19.29 27.28
CA ILE A 121 4.51 20.59 26.92
C ILE A 121 3.79 21.72 27.64
N ASN A 122 2.48 21.70 27.68
CA ASN A 122 1.67 22.71 28.35
C ASN A 122 1.93 22.72 29.87
N GLU A 123 2.04 21.56 30.49
CA GLU A 123 2.36 21.46 31.92
C GLU A 123 3.73 22.09 32.25
N LEU A 124 4.77 21.74 31.48
CA LEU A 124 6.10 22.33 31.66
C LEU A 124 6.14 23.83 31.40
N THR A 125 5.42 24.28 30.38
CA THR A 125 5.31 25.72 30.05
C THR A 125 4.60 26.48 31.18
N ASN A 126 3.55 25.91 31.77
CA ASN A 126 2.89 26.50 32.95
C ASN A 126 3.83 26.58 34.15
N GLN A 127 4.64 25.54 34.37
CA GLN A 127 5.67 25.56 35.47
C GLN A 127 6.67 26.69 35.23
N ILE A 128 7.15 26.90 33.99
CA ILE A 128 8.04 28.01 33.63
C ILE A 128 7.35 29.35 33.94
N GLY A 129 6.09 29.50 33.54
CA GLY A 129 5.29 30.71 33.80
C GLY A 129 5.15 31.04 35.29
N VAL A 130 4.92 30.04 36.14
CA VAL A 130 4.85 30.22 37.60
C VAL A 130 6.21 30.67 38.16
N ILE A 131 7.31 30.03 37.76
CA ILE A 131 8.67 30.40 38.22
C ILE A 131 9.05 31.81 37.75
N SER A 132 8.72 32.15 36.51
CA SER A 132 8.95 33.50 35.94
C SER A 132 8.16 34.56 36.71
N SER A 133 6.88 34.33 36.94
CA SER A 133 6.02 35.26 37.72
C SER A 133 6.50 35.43 39.16
N SER A 134 6.94 34.34 39.77
CA SER A 134 7.53 34.38 41.11
C SER A 134 8.84 35.19 41.15
N SER A 135 9.69 35.01 40.13
CA SER A 135 10.95 35.73 40.00
C SER A 135 10.74 37.22 39.78
N ASP A 136 9.74 37.58 38.96
CA ASP A 136 9.40 38.96 38.71
C ASP A 136 8.73 39.65 39.92
N PHE A 137 7.95 38.90 40.67
CA PHE A 137 7.46 39.39 41.95
C PHE A 137 8.60 39.68 42.93
N LEU A 138 9.53 38.76 43.11
CA LEU A 138 10.70 38.92 43.97
C LEU A 138 11.56 40.15 43.62
N LYS A 139 11.73 40.43 42.33
CA LYS A 139 12.47 41.61 41.84
C LYS A 139 11.78 42.94 42.15
N LYS A 140 10.43 42.94 42.26
CA LYS A 140 9.60 44.15 42.47
C LYS A 140 9.31 44.44 43.93
N VAL A 141 9.36 43.44 44.78
CA VAL A 141 9.06 43.60 46.22
C VAL A 141 10.16 44.41 46.90
N ASN A 142 9.76 45.51 47.52
CA ASN A 142 10.61 46.24 48.47
C ASN A 142 10.37 45.68 49.87
N PRO A 143 11.30 44.92 50.47
CA PRO A 143 11.12 44.34 51.81
C PRO A 143 11.28 45.34 52.95
N PHE A 144 11.70 46.57 52.68
CA PHE A 144 12.00 47.56 53.68
C PHE A 144 10.89 48.64 53.76
N PRO A 145 10.17 48.72 54.91
CA PRO A 145 9.21 49.78 55.11
C PRO A 145 9.86 51.15 55.15
N GLN A 146 9.22 52.16 54.63
CA GLN A 146 9.77 53.54 54.51
C GLN A 146 10.20 54.19 55.83
N ASN A 147 9.73 53.69 57.00
CA ASN A 147 9.94 54.28 58.30
C ASN A 147 10.91 53.48 59.19
N LEU A 148 11.59 52.44 58.70
CA LEU A 148 12.54 51.63 59.47
C LEU A 148 14.00 52.04 59.13
N LYS A 149 14.81 52.13 60.19
CA LYS A 149 16.29 52.23 59.97
C LYS A 149 16.81 50.85 59.52
N VAL A 150 17.09 50.68 58.28
CA VAL A 150 17.61 49.48 57.66
C VAL A 150 19.15 49.42 57.92
N SER A 151 19.65 48.34 58.44
CA SER A 151 21.08 48.10 58.60
C SER A 151 21.73 47.63 57.32
N ILE A 152 23.04 47.85 57.15
CA ILE A 152 23.78 47.33 56.00
C ILE A 152 23.70 45.80 55.96
N ALA A 153 23.71 45.16 57.13
CA ALA A 153 23.56 43.69 57.25
C ALA A 153 22.22 43.17 56.74
N ASP A 154 21.11 43.90 56.94
CA ASP A 154 19.79 43.51 56.43
C ASP A 154 19.74 43.62 54.91
N ILE A 155 20.37 44.64 54.32
CA ILE A 155 20.48 44.82 52.87
C ILE A 155 21.30 43.69 52.27
N GLU A 156 22.45 43.35 52.83
CA GLU A 156 23.29 42.27 52.37
C GLU A 156 22.56 40.89 52.46
N ALA A 157 21.82 40.66 53.57
CA ALA A 157 21.07 39.43 53.73
C ALA A 157 19.98 39.27 52.69
N HIS A 158 19.26 40.40 52.39
CA HIS A 158 18.24 40.42 51.37
C HIS A 158 18.82 40.22 49.95
N THR A 159 19.90 40.88 49.63
CA THR A 159 20.60 40.71 48.36
C THR A 159 21.04 39.26 48.15
N ARG A 160 21.69 38.65 49.14
CA ARG A 160 22.08 37.24 49.12
C ARG A 160 20.88 36.30 48.93
N PHE A 161 19.75 36.58 49.58
CA PHE A 161 18.50 35.81 49.44
C PHE A 161 17.97 35.91 47.98
N LEU A 162 17.90 37.14 47.43
CA LEU A 162 17.47 37.34 46.03
C LEU A 162 18.37 36.64 45.02
N GLU A 163 19.68 36.85 45.14
CA GLU A 163 20.67 36.21 44.27
C GLU A 163 20.51 34.69 44.26
N LYS A 164 20.49 34.09 45.47
CA LYS A 164 20.35 32.65 45.62
C LYS A 164 19.03 32.15 45.01
N THR A 165 17.90 32.81 45.30
CA THR A 165 16.57 32.37 44.89
C THR A 165 16.39 32.55 43.40
N LEU A 166 16.83 33.70 42.82
CA LEU A 166 16.75 33.95 41.38
C LEU A 166 17.66 33.02 40.59
N SER A 167 18.87 32.75 41.09
CA SER A 167 19.77 31.77 40.46
C SER A 167 19.10 30.40 40.35
N VAL A 168 18.57 29.87 41.47
CA VAL A 168 17.87 28.57 41.47
C VAL A 168 16.67 28.58 40.52
N ASN A 169 15.92 29.69 40.46
CA ASN A 169 14.78 29.82 39.57
C ASN A 169 15.22 29.82 38.08
N PHE A 170 16.29 30.55 37.74
CA PHE A 170 16.85 30.58 36.40
C PHE A 170 17.38 29.21 35.95
N ASP A 171 18.13 28.51 36.82
CA ASP A 171 18.62 27.17 36.52
C ASP A 171 17.46 26.19 36.28
N ARG A 172 16.40 26.29 37.09
CA ARG A 172 15.21 25.46 36.95
C ARG A 172 14.46 25.79 35.64
N MET A 173 14.31 27.07 35.28
CA MET A 173 13.72 27.48 34.02
C MET A 173 14.50 26.94 32.83
N ALA A 174 15.83 27.09 32.84
CA ALA A 174 16.69 26.60 31.77
C ALA A 174 16.56 25.08 31.55
N LEU A 175 16.46 24.32 32.66
CA LEU A 175 16.23 22.88 32.61
C LEU A 175 14.86 22.54 31.99
N LEU A 176 13.81 23.26 32.40
CA LEU A 176 12.46 23.06 31.86
C LEU A 176 12.37 23.46 30.39
N ASP A 177 12.99 24.59 29.99
CA ASP A 177 13.06 25.03 28.60
C ASP A 177 13.75 23.98 27.72
N THR A 178 14.83 23.39 28.20
CA THR A 178 15.50 22.30 27.47
C THR A 178 14.59 21.10 27.27
N LYS A 179 13.80 20.74 28.29
CA LYS A 179 12.80 19.67 28.14
C LYS A 179 11.70 20.00 27.17
N VAL A 180 11.15 21.23 27.24
CA VAL A 180 10.11 21.72 26.33
C VAL A 180 10.62 21.70 24.89
N LYS A 181 11.87 22.12 24.64
CA LYS A 181 12.50 22.10 23.32
C LYS A 181 12.55 20.68 22.77
N LYS A 182 13.03 19.72 23.56
CA LYS A 182 13.10 18.31 23.15
C LYS A 182 11.72 17.72 22.83
N LEU A 183 10.71 18.00 23.66
CA LEU A 183 9.34 17.53 23.41
C LEU A 183 8.72 18.20 22.16
N ASN A 184 9.06 19.46 21.88
CA ASN A 184 8.62 20.11 20.63
C ASN A 184 9.27 19.49 19.38
N GLU A 185 10.52 19.07 19.44
CA GLU A 185 11.17 18.33 18.35
C GLU A 185 10.46 16.99 18.11
N GLU A 186 10.12 16.27 19.18
CA GLU A 186 9.35 15.01 19.09
C GLU A 186 7.92 15.27 18.54
N LYS A 187 7.28 16.37 18.95
CA LYS A 187 5.96 16.78 18.45
C LYS A 187 5.99 17.00 16.94
N VAL A 188 6.98 17.74 16.43
CA VAL A 188 7.12 18.01 15.00
C VAL A 188 7.33 16.71 14.21
N ALA A 189 8.15 15.80 14.71
CA ALA A 189 8.36 14.50 14.08
C ALA A 189 7.04 13.71 13.99
N LEU A 190 6.26 13.68 15.07
CA LEU A 190 4.97 12.99 15.12
C LEU A 190 3.91 13.65 14.24
N GLU A 191 3.91 14.97 14.13
CA GLU A 191 3.02 15.71 13.21
C GLU A 191 3.34 15.40 11.75
N ASN A 192 4.65 15.29 11.41
CA ASN A 192 5.07 14.89 10.06
C ASN A 192 4.68 13.45 9.74
N GLU A 193 4.80 12.53 10.70
CA GLU A 193 4.36 11.14 10.56
C GLU A 193 2.84 11.07 10.33
N LEU A 194 2.05 11.82 11.10
CA LEU A 194 0.61 11.95 10.92
C LEU A 194 0.24 12.58 9.56
N ALA A 195 0.99 13.56 9.10
CA ALA A 195 0.79 14.20 7.80
C ALA A 195 1.09 13.23 6.64
N ALA A 196 2.17 12.47 6.73
CA ALA A 196 2.51 11.43 5.76
C ALA A 196 1.42 10.35 5.70
N PHE A 197 0.93 9.91 6.86
CA PHE A 197 -0.19 8.97 6.97
C PHE A 197 -1.47 9.52 6.34
N ASN A 198 -1.77 10.80 6.54
CA ASN A 198 -2.96 11.46 5.98
C ASN A 198 -2.87 11.71 4.46
N SER A 199 -1.68 11.85 3.91
CA SER A 199 -1.49 12.12 2.48
C SER A 199 -1.60 10.86 1.60
N GLY A 200 -1.39 9.68 2.18
CA GLY A 200 -1.35 8.41 1.45
C GLY A 200 -2.63 7.58 1.47
N ASN A 201 -3.44 7.63 2.54
CA ASN A 201 -4.37 6.54 2.83
C ASN A 201 -5.77 6.94 3.33
N ASN A 202 -6.36 8.01 2.78
CA ASN A 202 -7.78 8.30 3.06
C ASN A 202 -8.77 7.42 2.28
N LYS A 203 -8.27 6.50 1.46
CA LYS A 203 -9.07 5.59 0.67
C LYS A 203 -8.78 4.15 1.11
N SER A 204 -9.82 3.37 1.26
CA SER A 204 -9.73 1.91 1.31
C SER A 204 -10.67 1.32 0.27
N LYS A 205 -10.45 0.08 -0.09
CA LYS A 205 -11.37 -0.66 -0.94
C LYS A 205 -12.10 -1.70 -0.13
N THR A 206 -13.35 -1.96 -0.52
CA THR A 206 -14.20 -3.00 0.04
C THR A 206 -14.55 -3.95 -1.08
N ILE A 207 -14.25 -5.23 -0.92
CA ILE A 207 -14.68 -6.27 -1.85
C ILE A 207 -16.08 -6.70 -1.41
N VAL A 208 -17.05 -6.54 -2.30
CA VAL A 208 -18.45 -6.92 -2.08
C VAL A 208 -18.74 -8.17 -2.89
N ILE A 209 -19.17 -9.22 -2.22
CA ILE A 209 -19.41 -10.55 -2.80
C ILE A 209 -20.85 -10.92 -2.56
N HIS A 210 -21.58 -11.14 -3.63
CA HIS A 210 -22.95 -11.66 -3.58
C HIS A 210 -22.92 -13.19 -3.65
N LEU A 211 -23.44 -13.83 -2.59
CA LEU A 211 -23.52 -15.28 -2.45
C LEU A 211 -24.96 -15.74 -2.44
N LEU A 212 -25.27 -16.76 -3.22
CA LEU A 212 -26.53 -17.48 -3.15
C LEU A 212 -26.31 -18.79 -2.41
N SER A 213 -27.05 -19.00 -1.32
CA SER A 213 -27.00 -20.23 -0.51
C SER A 213 -28.30 -20.99 -0.60
N LEU A 214 -28.24 -22.29 -0.90
CA LEU A 214 -29.40 -23.19 -0.90
C LEU A 214 -29.80 -23.55 0.53
N SER A 215 -28.88 -23.51 1.49
CA SER A 215 -29.12 -23.82 2.90
C SER A 215 -28.28 -22.88 3.78
N GLY A 216 -28.74 -22.56 4.99
CA GLY A 216 -27.93 -21.84 5.96
C GLY A 216 -26.71 -22.67 6.39
N LYS A 217 -25.54 -22.07 6.45
CA LYS A 217 -24.28 -22.70 6.89
C LYS A 217 -23.45 -21.77 7.76
N SER A 218 -22.75 -22.33 8.72
CA SER A 218 -21.75 -21.67 9.54
C SER A 218 -20.35 -22.15 9.17
N ASN A 219 -19.34 -21.35 9.47
CA ASN A 219 -17.93 -21.65 9.21
C ASN A 219 -17.59 -21.92 7.73
N VAL A 220 -18.22 -21.18 6.84
CA VAL A 220 -17.88 -21.20 5.42
C VAL A 220 -16.51 -20.51 5.24
N LYS A 221 -15.57 -21.23 4.63
CA LYS A 221 -14.25 -20.69 4.33
C LYS A 221 -14.24 -20.05 2.95
N LEU A 222 -14.04 -18.74 2.91
CA LEU A 222 -13.92 -17.94 1.71
C LEU A 222 -12.45 -17.60 1.49
N GLY A 223 -11.89 -17.99 0.36
CA GLY A 223 -10.57 -17.56 -0.10
C GLY A 223 -10.71 -16.44 -1.14
N PHE A 224 -9.83 -15.46 -1.11
CA PHE A 224 -9.78 -14.45 -2.16
C PHE A 224 -8.35 -13.97 -2.40
N THR A 225 -8.08 -13.65 -3.65
CA THR A 225 -6.78 -13.15 -4.10
C THR A 225 -6.95 -11.87 -4.88
N TYR A 226 -5.93 -11.02 -4.86
CA TYR A 226 -5.87 -9.80 -5.67
C TYR A 226 -4.42 -9.36 -5.87
N LEU A 227 -4.18 -8.62 -6.95
CA LEU A 227 -2.92 -7.92 -7.17
C LEU A 227 -2.98 -6.51 -6.57
N THR A 228 -1.89 -6.11 -5.94
CA THR A 228 -1.69 -4.74 -5.45
C THR A 228 -0.41 -4.17 -6.02
N THR A 229 -0.45 -2.88 -6.35
CA THR A 229 0.75 -2.09 -6.69
C THR A 229 1.45 -1.61 -5.42
N GLN A 230 2.53 -0.86 -5.55
CA GLN A 230 3.32 -0.32 -4.43
C GLN A 230 4.01 -1.41 -3.59
N ALA A 231 4.41 -2.49 -4.23
CA ALA A 231 5.25 -3.52 -3.65
C ALA A 231 6.16 -4.10 -4.74
N GLY A 232 7.31 -4.60 -4.32
CA GLY A 232 8.24 -5.21 -5.24
C GLY A 232 9.44 -5.82 -4.53
N TRP A 233 10.27 -6.49 -5.31
CA TRP A 233 11.51 -7.05 -4.82
C TRP A 233 12.66 -6.85 -5.81
N SER A 234 13.87 -6.90 -5.29
CA SER A 234 15.12 -6.92 -6.06
C SER A 234 16.11 -7.89 -5.46
N SER A 235 16.96 -8.46 -6.31
CA SER A 235 18.05 -9.33 -5.87
C SER A 235 19.23 -8.51 -5.37
N LEU A 236 19.86 -8.99 -4.31
CA LEU A 236 21.09 -8.44 -3.76
C LEU A 236 22.11 -9.56 -3.60
N TYR A 237 23.30 -9.36 -4.16
CA TYR A 237 24.39 -10.32 -4.12
C TYR A 237 25.54 -9.76 -3.29
N GLU A 238 26.09 -10.57 -2.40
CA GLU A 238 27.31 -10.27 -1.67
C GLU A 238 28.36 -11.32 -2.03
N ALA A 239 29.43 -10.89 -2.70
CA ALA A 239 30.55 -11.75 -3.08
C ALA A 239 31.74 -11.48 -2.18
N ARG A 240 32.27 -12.49 -1.50
CA ARG A 240 33.49 -12.45 -0.68
C ARG A 240 34.56 -13.34 -1.29
N GLY A 241 35.65 -12.73 -1.78
CA GLY A 241 36.78 -13.45 -2.33
C GLY A 241 37.84 -13.70 -1.28
N ASP A 242 38.29 -14.95 -1.15
CA ASP A 242 39.48 -15.31 -0.40
C ASP A 242 40.64 -15.61 -1.37
N LEU A 243 41.60 -14.68 -1.41
CA LEU A 243 42.77 -14.80 -2.29
C LEU A 243 43.70 -15.94 -1.92
N SER A 244 43.65 -16.41 -0.68
CA SER A 244 44.52 -17.51 -0.22
C SER A 244 44.02 -18.86 -0.68
N THR A 245 42.71 -19.04 -0.79
CA THR A 245 42.07 -20.28 -1.22
C THR A 245 41.55 -20.23 -2.66
N SER A 246 41.65 -19.07 -3.34
CA SER A 246 41.05 -18.83 -4.67
C SER A 246 39.56 -19.17 -4.74
N LYS A 247 38.85 -19.01 -3.62
CA LYS A 247 37.41 -19.23 -3.51
C LYS A 247 36.66 -17.94 -3.42
N ILE A 248 35.44 -17.94 -3.95
CA ILE A 248 34.49 -16.84 -3.84
C ILE A 248 33.23 -17.39 -3.16
N ASP A 249 32.91 -16.84 -2.00
CA ASP A 249 31.62 -17.08 -1.34
C ASP A 249 30.60 -16.08 -1.87
N LEU A 250 29.58 -16.59 -2.52
CA LEU A 250 28.48 -15.76 -3.05
C LEU A 250 27.22 -15.97 -2.19
N ASN A 251 26.80 -14.93 -1.50
CA ASN A 251 25.56 -14.92 -0.76
C ASN A 251 24.48 -14.18 -1.55
N TYR A 252 23.33 -14.80 -1.67
CA TYR A 252 22.15 -14.24 -2.31
C TYR A 252 21.16 -13.76 -1.25
N PHE A 253 20.64 -12.55 -1.42
CA PHE A 253 19.63 -11.96 -0.57
C PHE A 253 18.53 -11.36 -1.44
N THR A 254 17.33 -11.35 -0.91
CA THR A 254 16.22 -10.64 -1.50
C THR A 254 15.91 -9.38 -0.70
N SER A 255 15.80 -8.26 -1.38
CA SER A 255 15.35 -7.00 -0.83
C SER A 255 13.90 -6.77 -1.24
N ILE A 256 12.98 -6.74 -0.29
CA ILE A 256 11.55 -6.58 -0.50
C ILE A 256 11.14 -5.22 0.05
N TRP A 257 10.35 -4.48 -0.70
CA TRP A 257 9.77 -3.22 -0.27
C TRP A 257 8.26 -3.21 -0.51
N GLN A 258 7.52 -2.55 0.36
CA GLN A 258 6.10 -2.36 0.16
C GLN A 258 5.57 -1.09 0.85
N SER A 259 4.60 -0.45 0.21
CA SER A 259 3.85 0.71 0.70
C SER A 259 2.37 0.53 0.35
N THR A 260 1.84 -0.67 0.61
CA THR A 260 0.47 -1.02 0.24
C THR A 260 -0.57 -0.46 1.20
N GLY A 261 -0.16 -0.10 2.42
CA GLY A 261 -1.04 0.29 3.52
C GLY A 261 -1.51 -0.88 4.38
N GLU A 262 -1.02 -2.10 4.11
CA GLU A 262 -1.27 -3.29 4.93
C GLU A 262 0.07 -3.89 5.37
N ASP A 263 0.23 -4.15 6.67
CA ASP A 263 1.39 -4.87 7.19
C ASP A 263 1.25 -6.37 6.91
N TRP A 264 2.31 -6.96 6.37
CA TRP A 264 2.37 -8.41 6.13
C TRP A 264 3.05 -9.07 7.32
N SER A 265 2.26 -9.59 8.27
CA SER A 265 2.76 -10.21 9.49
C SER A 265 2.48 -11.71 9.52
N ASP A 266 3.48 -12.51 9.89
CA ASP A 266 3.43 -13.98 9.98
C ASP A 266 2.93 -14.65 8.69
N VAL A 267 3.39 -14.16 7.51
CA VAL A 267 2.90 -14.61 6.20
C VAL A 267 3.84 -15.59 5.53
N ASN A 268 3.25 -16.56 4.81
CA ASN A 268 4.01 -17.36 3.84
C ASN A 268 4.33 -16.47 2.63
N MET A 269 5.59 -16.38 2.26
CA MET A 269 6.00 -15.50 1.19
C MET A 269 6.66 -16.26 0.06
N GLU A 270 6.30 -15.88 -1.17
CA GLU A 270 6.93 -16.30 -2.40
C GLU A 270 7.45 -15.10 -3.17
N ILE A 271 8.54 -15.28 -3.86
CA ILE A 271 9.19 -14.28 -4.70
C ILE A 271 9.19 -14.81 -6.12
N SER A 272 8.68 -14.04 -7.05
CA SER A 272 8.54 -14.49 -8.43
C SER A 272 9.10 -13.47 -9.43
N THR A 273 9.79 -13.99 -10.45
CA THR A 273 10.22 -13.20 -11.62
C THR A 273 9.13 -13.11 -12.69
N ALA A 274 8.02 -13.82 -12.51
CA ALA A 274 6.89 -13.76 -13.43
C ALA A 274 6.30 -12.35 -13.50
N LYS A 275 5.72 -12.02 -14.64
CA LYS A 275 4.93 -10.80 -14.83
C LYS A 275 3.47 -11.21 -14.97
N PRO A 276 2.66 -11.13 -13.90
CA PRO A 276 1.26 -11.48 -14.00
C PRO A 276 0.56 -10.51 -14.96
N PHE A 277 -0.14 -11.07 -15.95
CA PHE A 277 -0.93 -10.29 -16.91
C PHE A 277 -2.17 -9.72 -16.21
N ILE A 278 -2.33 -8.40 -16.25
CA ILE A 278 -3.51 -7.70 -15.72
C ILE A 278 -4.64 -7.70 -16.74
N TYR A 279 -4.28 -7.75 -18.04
CA TYR A 279 -5.24 -7.73 -19.15
C TYR A 279 -4.88 -8.83 -20.14
N GLY A 280 -5.72 -9.81 -20.25
CA GLY A 280 -5.76 -10.70 -21.40
C GLY A 280 -6.44 -9.96 -22.56
N ASN A 281 -5.75 -9.03 -23.22
CA ASN A 281 -6.26 -8.51 -24.47
C ASN A 281 -6.25 -9.67 -25.48
N ILE A 282 -7.45 -10.15 -25.80
CA ILE A 282 -7.61 -11.07 -26.92
C ILE A 282 -7.11 -10.34 -28.15
N PRO A 283 -6.09 -10.84 -28.88
CA PRO A 283 -5.64 -10.21 -30.10
C PRO A 283 -6.83 -10.03 -31.04
N GLN A 284 -7.11 -8.79 -31.41
CA GLN A 284 -8.11 -8.55 -32.45
C GLN A 284 -7.53 -9.07 -33.77
N LEU A 285 -8.09 -10.14 -34.27
CA LEU A 285 -7.78 -10.65 -35.59
C LEU A 285 -8.23 -9.62 -36.59
N THR A 286 -7.29 -8.90 -37.19
CA THR A 286 -7.58 -8.07 -38.38
C THR A 286 -7.92 -9.00 -39.53
N PRO A 287 -9.01 -8.74 -40.28
CA PRO A 287 -9.37 -9.59 -41.41
C PRO A 287 -8.23 -9.60 -42.45
N TRP A 288 -7.81 -10.79 -42.82
CA TRP A 288 -6.82 -11.00 -43.83
C TRP A 288 -7.54 -10.88 -45.17
N TYR A 289 -7.28 -9.79 -45.93
CA TYR A 289 -7.76 -9.63 -47.28
C TYR A 289 -6.76 -10.31 -48.22
N VAL A 290 -7.14 -11.44 -48.78
CA VAL A 290 -6.39 -12.10 -49.85
C VAL A 290 -6.91 -11.53 -51.17
N ASP A 291 -6.11 -10.71 -51.82
CA ASP A 291 -6.42 -10.21 -53.17
C ASP A 291 -5.41 -10.80 -54.15
N LEU A 292 -5.87 -10.99 -55.40
CA LEU A 292 -4.99 -11.45 -56.48
C LEU A 292 -4.03 -10.31 -56.86
N PHE A 293 -2.76 -10.54 -56.66
CA PHE A 293 -1.72 -9.60 -57.08
C PHE A 293 -1.76 -9.47 -58.61
N THR A 294 -2.36 -8.40 -59.13
CA THR A 294 -2.26 -8.04 -60.56
C THR A 294 -1.05 -7.11 -60.73
N PRO A 295 0.04 -7.59 -61.37
CA PRO A 295 1.20 -6.74 -61.57
C PRO A 295 0.79 -5.59 -62.55
N ARG A 296 0.81 -4.37 -62.03
CA ARG A 296 0.66 -3.18 -62.90
C ARG A 296 1.95 -3.03 -63.68
N LEU A 297 1.87 -3.34 -65.00
CA LEU A 297 2.91 -2.99 -65.93
C LEU A 297 2.99 -1.47 -66.03
N PHE A 298 4.01 -0.90 -65.43
CA PHE A 298 4.34 0.50 -65.63
C PHE A 298 4.70 0.66 -67.12
N ARG A 299 3.76 1.20 -67.90
CA ARG A 299 4.02 1.62 -69.28
C ARG A 299 4.91 2.85 -69.22
N SER A 300 6.20 2.68 -69.50
CA SER A 300 7.12 3.79 -69.68
C SER A 300 6.62 4.69 -70.80
N GLN A 301 6.09 5.84 -70.45
CA GLN A 301 5.86 6.89 -71.48
C GLN A 301 7.22 7.42 -71.91
N SER A 302 7.59 7.14 -73.13
CA SER A 302 8.70 7.78 -73.81
C SER A 302 8.42 9.28 -73.92
N LEU A 303 9.11 10.08 -73.12
CA LEU A 303 9.13 11.54 -73.32
C LEU A 303 9.84 11.86 -74.59
N VAL A 304 9.07 12.35 -75.58
CA VAL A 304 9.59 13.00 -76.77
C VAL A 304 10.35 14.25 -76.32
N ALA A 305 11.66 14.28 -76.61
CA ALA A 305 12.51 15.42 -76.32
C ALA A 305 12.05 16.59 -77.21
N SER A 306 11.62 17.68 -76.57
CA SER A 306 11.55 19.00 -77.22
C SER A 306 12.83 19.77 -76.82
N ASP A 307 13.62 20.07 -77.79
CA ASP A 307 14.85 20.85 -77.76
C ASP A 307 14.55 22.28 -77.30
N ASN A 308 15.03 22.71 -76.11
CA ASN A 308 15.39 24.11 -75.87
C ASN A 308 16.26 24.18 -74.57
N GLY A 309 17.47 24.71 -74.77
CA GLY A 309 18.61 24.85 -73.97
C GLY A 309 18.40 25.30 -72.51
N GLY A 310 19.05 24.58 -71.66
CA GLY A 310 19.23 24.95 -70.22
C GLY A 310 19.63 23.73 -69.41
N ALA A 311 20.92 23.64 -69.14
CA ALA A 311 21.45 22.50 -68.38
C ALA A 311 20.85 22.43 -66.97
N PRO A 312 20.20 21.35 -66.55
CA PRO A 312 20.02 21.07 -65.16
C PRO A 312 21.00 19.98 -64.72
N ASN A 313 21.64 20.30 -63.63
CA ASN A 313 22.46 19.41 -62.84
C ASN A 313 21.75 18.08 -62.61
N VAL A 314 22.20 17.00 -63.24
CA VAL A 314 21.67 15.65 -63.02
C VAL A 314 22.30 15.11 -61.75
N MET A 315 21.55 15.20 -60.67
CA MET A 315 21.80 14.40 -59.48
C MET A 315 21.56 12.93 -59.86
N MET A 316 22.63 12.19 -59.95
CA MET A 316 22.65 10.77 -60.28
C MET A 316 21.92 9.99 -59.19
N ALA A 317 20.67 9.59 -59.48
CA ALA A 317 19.95 8.63 -58.64
C ALA A 317 20.67 7.28 -58.74
N LYS A 318 21.28 6.88 -57.64
CA LYS A 318 21.91 5.57 -57.44
C LYS A 318 20.84 4.50 -57.64
N ALA A 319 21.03 3.69 -58.68
CA ALA A 319 20.18 2.54 -58.97
C ALA A 319 20.07 1.66 -57.71
N ALA A 320 18.85 1.39 -57.31
CA ALA A 320 18.56 0.39 -56.29
C ALA A 320 19.01 -0.97 -56.77
N SER A 321 19.94 -1.57 -56.07
CA SER A 321 20.31 -2.97 -56.21
C SER A 321 19.09 -3.89 -56.00
N PRO A 322 19.02 -5.05 -56.64
CA PRO A 322 17.92 -5.99 -56.42
C PRO A 322 17.91 -6.36 -54.95
N VAL A 323 16.75 -6.26 -54.32
CA VAL A 323 16.49 -6.78 -53.01
C VAL A 323 16.73 -8.29 -53.08
N GLU A 324 17.83 -8.77 -52.52
CA GLU A 324 17.96 -10.16 -52.20
C GLU A 324 16.78 -10.53 -51.30
N GLU A 325 16.00 -11.47 -51.78
CA GLU A 325 15.00 -12.18 -51.00
C GLU A 325 15.74 -12.89 -49.85
N LYS A 326 15.91 -12.14 -48.75
CA LYS A 326 16.28 -12.79 -47.50
C LYS A 326 15.10 -13.66 -47.13
N GLU A 327 15.31 -14.97 -47.29
CA GLU A 327 14.58 -15.99 -46.56
C GLU A 327 14.40 -15.47 -45.12
N PHE A 328 13.18 -15.13 -44.76
CA PHE A 328 12.83 -14.93 -43.36
C PHE A 328 13.04 -16.28 -42.73
N GLU A 329 14.19 -16.50 -42.08
CA GLU A 329 14.30 -17.45 -41.01
C GLU A 329 13.18 -17.06 -40.05
N GLU A 330 12.17 -17.91 -39.97
CA GLU A 330 11.23 -17.93 -38.87
C GLU A 330 12.08 -18.07 -37.61
N THR A 331 12.46 -16.93 -37.05
CA THR A 331 12.89 -16.88 -35.68
C THR A 331 11.68 -17.34 -34.89
N ALA A 332 11.60 -18.64 -34.63
CA ALA A 332 10.75 -19.20 -33.62
C ALA A 332 11.11 -18.44 -32.34
N ILE A 333 10.29 -17.46 -31.99
CA ILE A 333 10.27 -16.84 -30.68
C ILE A 333 9.79 -17.98 -29.76
N GLN A 334 10.70 -18.84 -29.37
CA GLN A 334 10.56 -19.58 -28.12
C GLN A 334 10.62 -18.51 -27.06
N GLU A 335 9.47 -17.92 -26.71
CA GLU A 335 9.25 -17.34 -25.41
C GLU A 335 9.41 -18.48 -24.40
N GLU A 336 10.64 -18.80 -24.08
CA GLU A 336 10.96 -19.49 -22.84
C GLU A 336 10.56 -18.54 -21.71
N ASN A 337 9.28 -18.62 -21.32
CA ASN A 337 8.77 -18.08 -20.07
C ASN A 337 9.37 -18.88 -18.91
N THR A 338 10.67 -18.83 -18.72
CA THR A 338 11.33 -19.32 -17.51
C THR A 338 11.12 -18.27 -16.42
N SER A 339 9.89 -18.22 -15.89
CA SER A 339 9.63 -17.51 -14.65
C SER A 339 10.01 -18.44 -13.49
N PHE A 340 10.82 -17.93 -12.59
CA PHE A 340 11.20 -18.63 -11.36
C PHE A 340 10.37 -18.10 -10.20
N THR A 341 9.90 -19.03 -9.35
CA THR A 341 9.25 -18.69 -8.10
C THR A 341 10.00 -19.36 -6.96
N PHE A 342 10.41 -18.57 -5.98
CA PHE A 342 11.11 -19.03 -4.79
C PHE A 342 10.18 -18.92 -3.60
N VAL A 343 10.05 -20.00 -2.84
CA VAL A 343 9.28 -20.02 -1.59
C VAL A 343 10.23 -19.74 -0.44
N LEU A 344 9.96 -18.72 0.35
CA LEU A 344 10.76 -18.47 1.55
C LEU A 344 10.49 -19.57 2.59
N PRO A 345 11.56 -20.14 3.20
CA PRO A 345 11.41 -21.28 4.11
C PRO A 345 10.77 -20.91 5.46
N ARG A 346 10.70 -19.64 5.76
CA ARG A 346 10.15 -19.09 7.01
C ARG A 346 9.12 -18.02 6.70
N LYS A 347 8.15 -17.90 7.57
CA LYS A 347 7.24 -16.78 7.57
C LYS A 347 7.99 -15.49 7.88
N VAL A 348 7.58 -14.42 7.27
CA VAL A 348 8.23 -13.12 7.35
C VAL A 348 7.23 -12.03 7.74
N ASP A 349 7.79 -10.98 8.35
CA ASP A 349 7.09 -9.75 8.69
C ASP A 349 7.66 -8.62 7.85
N ILE A 350 6.82 -7.98 7.02
CA ILE A 350 7.18 -6.81 6.21
C ILE A 350 6.15 -5.71 6.48
N ILE A 351 6.59 -4.65 7.13
CA ILE A 351 5.75 -3.49 7.41
C ILE A 351 5.56 -2.63 6.17
N SER A 352 4.47 -1.87 6.13
CA SER A 352 4.11 -0.99 5.00
C SER A 352 4.75 0.38 5.14
N ASP A 353 6.09 0.44 5.15
CA ASP A 353 6.87 1.67 5.34
C ASP A 353 7.56 2.17 4.06
N GLY A 354 7.45 1.42 2.96
CA GLY A 354 8.12 1.72 1.69
C GLY A 354 9.63 1.53 1.71
N GLN A 355 10.20 1.04 2.81
CA GLN A 355 11.63 0.81 2.92
C GLN A 355 12.01 -0.60 2.44
N PRO A 356 13.25 -0.79 1.97
CA PRO A 356 13.74 -2.10 1.57
C PRO A 356 14.06 -2.96 2.81
N HIS A 357 13.36 -4.08 2.94
CA HIS A 357 13.59 -5.11 3.97
C HIS A 357 14.43 -6.24 3.37
N ARG A 358 15.58 -6.53 3.98
CA ARG A 358 16.47 -7.59 3.53
C ARG A 358 16.01 -8.92 4.13
N VAL A 359 15.65 -9.86 3.27
CA VAL A 359 15.32 -11.23 3.64
C VAL A 359 16.43 -12.13 3.13
N GLN A 360 16.94 -13.00 4.03
CA GLN A 360 17.98 -13.96 3.67
C GLN A 360 17.31 -15.22 3.12
N ASP A 361 17.52 -15.50 1.85
CA ASP A 361 17.18 -16.78 1.26
C ASP A 361 18.26 -17.79 1.62
N ALA A 362 17.87 -19.01 1.97
CA ALA A 362 18.78 -20.05 2.41
C ALA A 362 19.58 -20.71 1.26
N VAL A 363 19.78 -20.03 0.15
CA VAL A 363 20.59 -20.53 -0.96
C VAL A 363 21.99 -19.96 -0.85
N THR A 364 22.84 -20.62 -0.06
CA THR A 364 24.29 -20.44 -0.15
C THR A 364 24.75 -21.20 -1.36
N LEU A 365 25.05 -20.52 -2.45
CA LEU A 365 25.76 -21.09 -3.59
C LEU A 365 27.24 -21.21 -3.19
N SER A 366 27.60 -22.25 -2.48
CA SER A 366 29.01 -22.59 -2.19
C SER A 366 29.64 -23.26 -3.43
N GLU A 367 30.84 -22.73 -3.78
CA GLU A 367 31.78 -23.19 -4.77
C GLU A 367 31.56 -22.78 -6.25
N MET A 368 31.86 -21.51 -6.53
CA MET A 368 32.35 -21.14 -7.86
C MET A 368 33.88 -21.03 -7.80
N THR A 369 34.58 -21.95 -8.46
CA THR A 369 36.04 -21.84 -8.64
C THR A 369 36.30 -20.76 -9.70
N ALA A 370 36.89 -19.65 -9.31
CA ALA A 370 37.30 -18.62 -10.26
C ALA A 370 38.55 -19.07 -11.02
N VAL A 371 38.38 -19.49 -12.27
CA VAL A 371 39.52 -19.70 -13.19
C VAL A 371 39.90 -18.35 -13.81
N GLY A 372 40.70 -17.58 -13.10
CA GLY A 372 41.29 -16.34 -13.59
C GLY A 372 42.58 -16.64 -14.36
N ARG A 373 42.56 -16.46 -15.70
CA ARG A 373 43.81 -16.31 -16.47
C ARG A 373 44.33 -14.89 -16.24
N ALA A 374 45.36 -14.77 -15.40
CA ALA A 374 46.15 -13.55 -15.36
C ALA A 374 47.04 -13.51 -16.61
N SER A 375 46.72 -12.71 -17.60
CA SER A 375 47.65 -12.33 -18.66
C SER A 375 48.60 -11.28 -18.04
N ARG A 376 49.85 -11.68 -17.84
CA ARG A 376 50.98 -10.75 -17.58
C ARG A 376 51.19 -9.90 -18.83
N VAL A 377 51.07 -8.58 -18.66
CA VAL A 377 51.64 -7.59 -19.56
C VAL A 377 53.10 -7.32 -19.12
#